data_d21fabb7ab972d57cac8bd8868426dfa
#
_entry.id   d21fabb7ab972d57cac8bd8868426dfa
#
_cell.length_a   1.000
_cell.length_b   1.000
_cell.length_c   1.000
_cell.angle_alpha   90.00
_cell.angle_beta   90.00
_cell.angle_gamma   90.00
#
_symmetry.space_group_name_H-M   'P 1'
#
loop_
_entity.id
_entity.type
_entity.pdbx_description
1 polymer ?
#
loop_
_entity_poly.entity_id
_entity_poly.type
_entity_poly.pdbx_seq_one_letter_code
_entity_poly.pdbx_strand_id
1 'polypeptide(L)'
;MSGDIGEELIPRIPFEEFGVELRESLRPKVERLGYCGELWQVGAHLPKSMYHFCELTEALKSELDMKVVELVALTVAGVMGNTYERNQHERLAEKLGYRRSWIAQVNALRPENGKWMTDAEVTIQKYVIAAIERRGHQTADLFKEMAQAVGARNAIGIVLSVGRSVMHGLLRNTLGLEPPVPSIFEGAS
;
A
#
# COMPACT_ATOMS: atom_id res chain seq x y z
N MET A 1 -20.95 7.89 -11.53
CA MET A 1 -21.81 7.54 -10.39
C MET A 1 -21.13 6.36 -9.69
N SER A 2 -20.26 6.62 -8.71
CA SER A 2 -19.80 5.58 -7.79
C SER A 2 -20.94 5.38 -6.79
N GLY A 3 -21.77 4.36 -7.04
CA GLY A 3 -22.75 3.94 -6.06
C GLY A 3 -21.98 3.44 -4.84
N ASP A 4 -22.16 4.09 -3.73
CA ASP A 4 -21.91 3.51 -2.41
C ASP A 4 -22.59 2.12 -2.42
N ILE A 5 -21.80 1.05 -2.49
CA ILE A 5 -22.30 -0.31 -2.30
C ILE A 5 -22.56 -0.40 -0.81
N GLY A 6 -23.67 0.18 -0.43
CA GLY A 6 -24.08 0.70 0.84
C GLY A 6 -23.71 -0.13 2.05
N GLU A 7 -23.57 0.56 3.17
CA GLU A 7 -23.53 0.01 4.54
C GLU A 7 -24.59 -1.08 4.78
N GLU A 8 -25.68 -1.12 4.01
CA GLU A 8 -26.70 -2.16 4.07
C GLU A 8 -26.22 -3.54 3.58
N LEU A 9 -25.35 -3.61 2.55
CA LEU A 9 -24.89 -4.90 2.01
C LEU A 9 -23.63 -5.43 2.71
N ILE A 10 -22.72 -4.53 3.10
CA ILE A 10 -21.48 -4.88 3.79
C ILE A 10 -21.33 -3.95 5.00
N PRO A 11 -22.01 -4.27 6.11
CA PRO A 11 -21.97 -3.45 7.33
C PRO A 11 -20.55 -3.36 7.88
N ARG A 12 -20.20 -2.21 8.42
CA ARG A 12 -18.92 -1.97 9.09
C ARG A 12 -18.97 -2.59 10.47
N ILE A 13 -18.22 -3.68 10.67
CA ILE A 13 -18.13 -4.33 11.96
C ILE A 13 -17.35 -3.43 12.92
N PRO A 14 -17.86 -3.09 14.11
CA PRO A 14 -17.12 -2.35 15.13
C PRO A 14 -15.87 -3.11 15.59
N PHE A 15 -14.79 -2.39 15.93
CA PHE A 15 -13.51 -3.01 16.32
C PHE A 15 -13.64 -3.97 17.50
N GLU A 16 -14.55 -3.65 18.44
CA GLU A 16 -14.84 -4.46 19.64
C GLU A 16 -15.44 -5.83 19.30
N GLU A 17 -16.10 -5.95 18.16
CA GLU A 17 -16.75 -7.16 17.67
C GLU A 17 -15.86 -8.02 16.76
N PHE A 18 -14.62 -7.58 16.48
CA PHE A 18 -13.69 -8.38 15.67
C PHE A 18 -13.37 -9.72 16.35
N GLY A 19 -13.11 -10.74 15.53
CA GLY A 19 -12.53 -11.98 16.01
C GLY A 19 -11.27 -11.72 16.83
N VAL A 20 -11.07 -12.44 17.92
CA VAL A 20 -10.04 -12.16 18.93
C VAL A 20 -8.65 -11.99 18.32
N GLU A 21 -8.23 -12.91 17.46
CA GLU A 21 -6.89 -12.88 16.84
C GLU A 21 -6.68 -11.62 16.00
N LEU A 22 -7.64 -11.26 15.15
CA LEU A 22 -7.59 -10.06 14.33
C LEU A 22 -7.58 -8.79 15.18
N ARG A 23 -8.42 -8.74 16.21
CA ARG A 23 -8.51 -7.59 17.12
C ARG A 23 -7.20 -7.36 17.85
N GLU A 24 -6.61 -8.41 18.43
CA GLU A 24 -5.33 -8.28 19.14
C GLU A 24 -4.16 -7.91 18.21
N SER A 25 -4.12 -8.46 17.01
CA SER A 25 -3.11 -8.09 15.99
C SER A 25 -3.22 -6.61 15.55
N LEU A 26 -4.44 -6.07 15.50
CA LEU A 26 -4.68 -4.69 15.08
C LEU A 26 -4.64 -3.67 16.22
N ARG A 27 -4.76 -4.09 17.47
CA ARG A 27 -4.83 -3.20 18.65
C ARG A 27 -3.73 -2.14 18.68
N PRO A 28 -2.42 -2.46 18.53
CA PRO A 28 -1.37 -1.46 18.55
C PRO A 28 -1.51 -0.40 17.46
N LYS A 29 -2.04 -0.81 16.30
CA LYS A 29 -2.28 0.09 15.17
C LYS A 29 -3.46 1.02 15.44
N VAL A 30 -4.56 0.51 15.97
CA VAL A 30 -5.76 1.28 16.30
C VAL A 30 -5.45 2.28 17.41
N GLU A 31 -4.77 1.86 18.47
CA GLU A 31 -4.32 2.76 19.56
C GLU A 31 -3.42 3.89 19.06
N ARG A 32 -2.46 3.58 18.19
CA ARG A 32 -1.55 4.58 17.62
C ARG A 32 -2.25 5.57 16.69
N LEU A 33 -3.27 5.14 15.94
CA LEU A 33 -4.01 5.97 15.00
C LEU A 33 -5.18 6.71 15.64
N GLY A 34 -5.72 6.20 16.75
CA GLY A 34 -6.92 6.70 17.40
C GLY A 34 -8.23 6.26 16.70
N TYR A 35 -8.15 5.40 15.69
CA TYR A 35 -9.32 4.86 14.99
C TYR A 35 -9.01 3.52 14.31
N CYS A 36 -10.05 2.72 14.08
CA CYS A 36 -10.00 1.54 13.23
C CYS A 36 -10.34 1.93 11.79
N GLY A 37 -9.40 1.74 10.87
CA GLY A 37 -9.62 2.04 9.45
C GLY A 37 -10.74 1.19 8.85
N GLU A 38 -11.55 1.78 7.99
CA GLU A 38 -12.76 1.17 7.40
C GLU A 38 -12.48 -0.15 6.67
N LEU A 39 -11.31 -0.29 6.02
CA LEU A 39 -10.89 -1.56 5.44
C LEU A 39 -10.96 -2.72 6.44
N TRP A 40 -10.53 -2.51 7.68
CA TRP A 40 -10.53 -3.54 8.70
C TRP A 40 -11.93 -3.87 9.18
N GLN A 41 -12.80 -2.86 9.23
CA GLN A 41 -14.21 -3.02 9.60
C GLN A 41 -14.97 -3.87 8.56
N VAL A 42 -14.76 -3.61 7.27
CA VAL A 42 -15.38 -4.43 6.21
C VAL A 42 -14.70 -5.79 6.07
N GLY A 43 -13.40 -5.86 6.24
CA GLY A 43 -12.63 -7.11 6.18
C GLY A 43 -12.93 -8.06 7.34
N ALA A 44 -13.40 -7.54 8.49
CA ALA A 44 -13.74 -8.31 9.68
C ALA A 44 -14.88 -9.33 9.48
N HIS A 45 -15.60 -9.27 8.34
CA HIS A 45 -16.50 -10.36 7.92
C HIS A 45 -15.76 -11.68 7.68
N LEU A 46 -14.43 -11.62 7.40
CA LEU A 46 -13.55 -12.78 7.28
C LEU A 46 -12.35 -12.63 8.23
N PRO A 47 -12.58 -12.70 9.56
CA PRO A 47 -11.59 -12.30 10.56
C PRO A 47 -10.29 -13.10 10.46
N LYS A 48 -10.34 -14.40 10.18
CA LYS A 48 -9.16 -15.24 10.04
C LYS A 48 -8.33 -14.86 8.82
N SER A 49 -8.96 -14.59 7.68
CA SER A 49 -8.27 -14.16 6.46
C SER A 49 -7.60 -12.80 6.65
N MET A 50 -8.30 -11.87 7.30
CA MET A 50 -7.76 -10.54 7.60
C MET A 50 -6.65 -10.58 8.65
N TYR A 51 -6.70 -11.49 9.61
CA TYR A 51 -5.61 -11.74 10.53
C TYR A 51 -4.33 -12.14 9.76
N HIS A 52 -4.40 -13.16 8.89
CA HIS A 52 -3.25 -13.57 8.09
C HIS A 52 -2.76 -12.49 7.11
N PHE A 53 -3.67 -11.66 6.61
CA PHE A 53 -3.29 -10.49 5.81
C PHE A 53 -2.52 -9.46 6.65
N CYS A 54 -2.91 -9.24 7.89
CA CYS A 54 -2.18 -8.38 8.83
C CYS A 54 -0.78 -8.93 9.11
N GLU A 55 -0.68 -10.22 9.43
CA GLU A 55 0.60 -10.91 9.71
C GLU A 55 1.54 -10.86 8.49
N LEU A 56 1.04 -11.11 7.27
CA LEU A 56 1.83 -10.94 6.06
C LEU A 56 2.35 -9.50 5.91
N THR A 57 1.50 -8.52 6.21
CA THR A 57 1.88 -7.11 6.14
C THR A 57 3.02 -6.78 7.10
N GLU A 58 2.92 -7.22 8.35
CA GLU A 58 3.95 -6.94 9.35
C GLU A 58 5.23 -7.76 9.09
N ALA A 59 5.13 -8.97 8.58
CA ALA A 59 6.28 -9.77 8.15
C ALA A 59 7.05 -9.06 7.03
N LEU A 60 6.37 -8.60 5.98
CA LEU A 60 7.01 -7.86 4.88
C LEU A 60 7.71 -6.58 5.35
N LYS A 61 7.09 -5.83 6.28
CA LYS A 61 7.69 -4.63 6.87
C LYS A 61 8.92 -4.93 7.73
N SER A 62 8.94 -6.08 8.40
CA SER A 62 10.08 -6.50 9.23
C SER A 62 11.26 -7.00 8.40
N GLU A 63 11.00 -7.46 7.18
CA GLU A 63 12.00 -8.09 6.32
C GLU A 63 12.55 -7.18 5.22
N LEU A 64 11.87 -6.09 4.89
CA LEU A 64 12.27 -5.14 3.87
C LEU A 64 12.63 -3.79 4.48
N ASP A 65 13.49 -3.03 3.80
CA ASP A 65 13.71 -1.63 4.12
C ASP A 65 12.39 -0.85 4.02
N MET A 66 12.08 -0.05 5.04
CA MET A 66 10.82 0.71 5.10
C MET A 66 10.65 1.67 3.91
N LYS A 67 11.75 2.20 3.37
CA LYS A 67 11.67 3.07 2.19
C LYS A 67 11.24 2.30 0.95
N VAL A 68 11.68 1.04 0.81
CA VAL A 68 11.23 0.14 -0.25
C VAL A 68 9.74 -0.20 -0.07
N VAL A 69 9.30 -0.47 1.17
CA VAL A 69 7.88 -0.72 1.46
C VAL A 69 7.01 0.48 1.06
N GLU A 70 7.41 1.70 1.43
CA GLU A 70 6.67 2.91 1.08
C GLU A 70 6.71 3.21 -0.43
N LEU A 71 7.86 2.98 -1.10
CA LEU A 71 7.99 3.10 -2.55
C LEU A 71 6.99 2.19 -3.28
N VAL A 72 6.91 0.92 -2.88
CA VAL A 72 5.98 -0.05 -3.47
C VAL A 72 4.53 0.37 -3.20
N ALA A 73 4.20 0.70 -1.95
CA ALA A 73 2.85 1.06 -1.56
C ALA A 73 2.33 2.31 -2.30
N LEU A 74 3.13 3.38 -2.37
CA LEU A 74 2.80 4.60 -3.11
C LEU A 74 2.65 4.33 -4.61
N THR A 75 3.57 3.53 -5.19
CA THR A 75 3.51 3.19 -6.61
C THR A 75 2.25 2.38 -6.94
N VAL A 76 1.95 1.35 -6.15
CA VAL A 76 0.73 0.54 -6.34
C VAL A 76 -0.52 1.40 -6.19
N ALA A 77 -0.58 2.24 -5.15
CA ALA A 77 -1.70 3.16 -4.92
C ALA A 77 -1.91 4.10 -6.12
N GLY A 78 -0.82 4.65 -6.66
CA GLY A 78 -0.87 5.52 -7.84
C GLY A 78 -1.37 4.80 -9.09
N VAL A 79 -0.80 3.63 -9.42
CA VAL A 79 -1.20 2.85 -10.61
C VAL A 79 -2.66 2.39 -10.52
N MET A 80 -3.12 2.03 -9.33
CA MET A 80 -4.50 1.59 -9.08
C MET A 80 -5.51 2.74 -8.89
N GLY A 81 -5.06 4.00 -8.87
CA GLY A 81 -5.91 5.15 -8.58
C GLY A 81 -6.48 5.15 -7.15
N ASN A 82 -5.80 4.50 -6.21
CA ASN A 82 -6.25 4.37 -4.83
C ASN A 82 -5.81 5.57 -3.99
N THR A 83 -6.64 6.59 -3.91
CA THR A 83 -6.39 7.81 -3.13
C THR A 83 -6.31 7.53 -1.62
N TYR A 84 -7.06 6.56 -1.12
CA TYR A 84 -7.06 6.18 0.29
C TYR A 84 -5.66 5.75 0.76
N GLU A 85 -5.04 4.79 0.06
CA GLU A 85 -3.70 4.31 0.40
C GLU A 85 -2.64 5.37 0.12
N ARG A 86 -2.75 6.06 -1.03
CA ARG A 86 -1.80 7.11 -1.38
C ARG A 86 -1.69 8.15 -0.27
N ASN A 87 -2.80 8.72 0.17
CA ASN A 87 -2.80 9.79 1.18
C ASN A 87 -2.23 9.31 2.53
N GLN A 88 -2.54 8.08 2.94
CA GLN A 88 -1.98 7.51 4.17
C GLN A 88 -0.48 7.25 4.07
N HIS A 89 -0.01 6.69 2.95
CA HIS A 89 1.40 6.40 2.73
C HIS A 89 2.24 7.66 2.50
N GLU A 90 1.70 8.71 1.90
CA GLU A 90 2.34 10.03 1.84
C GLU A 90 2.66 10.55 3.25
N ARG A 91 1.67 10.52 4.16
CA ARG A 91 1.85 10.95 5.54
C ARG A 91 2.80 10.07 6.32
N LEU A 92 2.76 8.76 6.10
CA LEU A 92 3.68 7.84 6.76
C LEU A 92 5.12 8.07 6.27
N ALA A 93 5.32 8.21 4.96
CA ALA A 93 6.62 8.50 4.37
C ALA A 93 7.21 9.83 4.89
N GLU A 94 6.39 10.87 4.99
CA GLU A 94 6.80 12.16 5.59
C GLU A 94 7.16 12.00 7.08
N LYS A 95 6.36 11.25 7.85
CA LYS A 95 6.64 10.95 9.27
C LYS A 95 7.92 10.15 9.48
N LEU A 96 8.27 9.28 8.52
CA LEU A 96 9.53 8.53 8.50
C LEU A 96 10.74 9.40 8.07
N GLY A 97 10.51 10.68 7.75
CA GLY A 97 11.56 11.63 7.39
C GLY A 97 11.92 11.63 5.90
N TYR A 98 11.12 10.98 5.04
CA TYR A 98 11.38 11.04 3.60
C TYR A 98 10.96 12.40 3.05
N ARG A 99 11.78 12.93 2.13
CA ARG A 99 11.56 14.27 1.56
C ARG A 99 10.28 14.31 0.74
N ARG A 100 9.51 15.39 0.83
CA ARG A 100 8.32 15.61 -0.02
C ARG A 100 8.63 15.52 -1.51
N SER A 101 9.82 15.98 -1.94
CA SER A 101 10.27 15.86 -3.32
C SER A 101 10.46 14.41 -3.78
N TRP A 102 10.90 13.50 -2.91
CA TRP A 102 10.95 12.08 -3.19
C TRP A 102 9.52 11.49 -3.30
N ILE A 103 8.63 11.81 -2.34
CA ILE A 103 7.23 11.37 -2.36
C ILE A 103 6.53 11.84 -3.64
N ALA A 104 6.72 13.11 -4.02
CA ALA A 104 6.16 13.67 -5.25
C ALA A 104 6.67 12.96 -6.51
N GLN A 105 7.97 12.62 -6.55
CA GLN A 105 8.55 11.86 -7.67
C GLN A 105 7.96 10.45 -7.77
N VAL A 106 7.80 9.75 -6.64
CA VAL A 106 7.17 8.42 -6.61
C VAL A 106 5.72 8.50 -7.12
N ASN A 107 4.96 9.49 -6.64
CA ASN A 107 3.56 9.69 -7.06
C ASN A 107 3.40 10.07 -8.53
N ALA A 108 4.43 10.67 -9.15
CA ALA A 108 4.40 11.02 -10.56
C ALA A 108 4.38 9.80 -11.49
N LEU A 109 4.75 8.61 -11.01
CA LEU A 109 4.81 7.34 -11.77
C LEU A 109 5.68 7.44 -13.04
N ARG A 110 6.70 8.30 -13.02
CA ARG A 110 7.66 8.53 -14.09
C ARG A 110 9.07 8.40 -13.53
N PRO A 111 9.52 7.16 -13.22
CA PRO A 111 10.75 6.92 -12.47
C PRO A 111 12.01 7.54 -13.08
N GLU A 112 12.08 7.63 -14.41
CA GLU A 112 13.22 8.21 -15.14
C GLU A 112 13.27 9.75 -15.14
N ASN A 113 12.17 10.41 -14.76
CA ASN A 113 12.00 11.87 -14.91
C ASN A 113 12.32 12.65 -13.63
N GLY A 114 13.20 12.14 -12.78
CA GLY A 114 13.49 12.83 -11.54
C GLY A 114 14.86 12.47 -10.96
N LYS A 115 15.29 13.24 -9.96
CA LYS A 115 16.60 13.11 -9.32
C LYS A 115 16.55 12.76 -7.82
N TRP A 116 15.35 12.49 -7.31
CA TRP A 116 15.16 12.25 -5.89
C TRP A 116 15.12 10.76 -5.51
N MET A 117 15.00 9.88 -6.52
CA MET A 117 15.08 8.43 -6.38
C MET A 117 16.50 7.97 -6.75
N THR A 118 16.98 6.94 -6.07
CA THR A 118 18.21 6.22 -6.45
C THR A 118 17.95 5.33 -7.66
N ASP A 119 19.02 4.88 -8.34
CA ASP A 119 18.89 3.95 -9.48
C ASP A 119 18.15 2.66 -9.11
N ALA A 120 18.41 2.12 -7.91
CA ALA A 120 17.69 0.95 -7.40
C ALA A 120 16.19 1.24 -7.20
N GLU A 121 15.82 2.40 -6.65
CA GLU A 121 14.42 2.80 -6.49
C GLU A 121 13.72 2.99 -7.85
N VAL A 122 14.45 3.50 -8.83
CA VAL A 122 13.96 3.62 -10.22
C VAL A 122 13.67 2.25 -10.82
N THR A 123 14.57 1.27 -10.68
CA THR A 123 14.32 -0.10 -11.18
C THR A 123 13.15 -0.77 -10.47
N ILE A 124 13.03 -0.58 -9.15
CA ILE A 124 11.88 -1.07 -8.38
C ILE A 124 10.57 -0.48 -8.94
N GLN A 125 10.49 0.84 -9.08
CA GLN A 125 9.26 1.49 -9.53
C GLN A 125 8.88 1.06 -10.96
N LYS A 126 9.83 0.98 -11.88
CA LYS A 126 9.61 0.46 -13.25
C LYS A 126 9.02 -0.94 -13.23
N TYR A 127 9.59 -1.83 -12.43
CA TYR A 127 9.08 -3.19 -12.28
C TYR A 127 7.65 -3.20 -11.72
N VAL A 128 7.39 -2.46 -10.63
CA VAL A 128 6.09 -2.41 -9.97
C VAL A 128 4.99 -1.92 -10.92
N ILE A 129 5.23 -0.83 -11.65
CA ILE A 129 4.29 -0.31 -12.65
C ILE A 129 3.98 -1.39 -13.70
N ALA A 130 5.01 -1.95 -14.32
CA ALA A 130 4.83 -2.96 -15.36
C ALA A 130 4.15 -4.25 -14.83
N ALA A 131 4.47 -4.66 -13.59
CA ALA A 131 3.88 -5.85 -12.96
C ALA A 131 2.36 -5.70 -12.80
N ILE A 132 1.88 -4.51 -12.44
CA ILE A 132 0.45 -4.24 -12.30
C ILE A 132 -0.22 -4.11 -13.66
N GLU A 133 0.29 -3.23 -14.53
CA GLU A 133 -0.31 -2.95 -15.85
C GLU A 133 -0.36 -4.18 -16.74
N ARG A 134 0.68 -5.00 -16.70
CA ARG A 134 0.81 -6.23 -17.52
C ARG A 134 0.38 -7.49 -16.78
N ARG A 135 -0.14 -7.36 -15.57
CA ARG A 135 -0.59 -8.52 -14.75
C ARG A 135 0.51 -9.57 -14.57
N GLY A 136 1.76 -9.12 -14.39
CA GLY A 136 2.94 -9.97 -14.28
C GLY A 136 3.49 -10.51 -15.60
N HIS A 137 2.79 -10.34 -16.73
CA HIS A 137 3.25 -10.85 -18.01
C HIS A 137 4.35 -9.95 -18.61
N GLN A 138 5.33 -10.56 -19.29
CA GLN A 138 6.41 -9.82 -19.97
C GLN A 138 7.19 -8.86 -19.07
N THR A 139 7.41 -9.25 -17.81
CA THR A 139 8.16 -8.45 -16.82
C THR A 139 9.51 -9.06 -16.46
N ALA A 140 9.92 -10.17 -17.09
CA ALA A 140 11.11 -10.92 -16.71
C ALA A 140 12.40 -10.09 -16.76
N ASP A 141 12.58 -9.25 -17.78
CA ASP A 141 13.77 -8.41 -17.89
C ASP A 141 13.81 -7.32 -16.83
N LEU A 142 12.67 -6.66 -16.55
CA LEU A 142 12.55 -5.67 -15.47
C LEU A 142 12.74 -6.31 -14.10
N PHE A 143 12.22 -7.53 -13.90
CA PHE A 143 12.45 -8.28 -12.67
C PHE A 143 13.93 -8.61 -12.50
N LYS A 144 14.60 -9.07 -13.56
CA LYS A 144 16.03 -9.38 -13.56
C LYS A 144 16.86 -8.14 -13.22
N GLU A 145 16.59 -7.00 -13.84
CA GLU A 145 17.25 -5.72 -13.57
C GLU A 145 17.06 -5.31 -12.09
N MET A 146 15.84 -5.37 -11.60
CA MET A 146 15.53 -5.10 -10.19
C MET A 146 16.25 -6.07 -9.25
N ALA A 147 16.21 -7.37 -9.54
CA ALA A 147 16.87 -8.38 -8.68
C ALA A 147 18.40 -8.22 -8.66
N GLN A 148 19.01 -7.76 -9.74
CA GLN A 148 20.44 -7.41 -9.77
C GLN A 148 20.73 -6.20 -8.89
N ALA A 149 19.84 -5.20 -8.85
CA ALA A 149 20.02 -3.99 -8.06
C ALA A 149 19.80 -4.20 -6.55
N VAL A 150 18.83 -5.06 -6.16
CA VAL A 150 18.42 -5.19 -4.75
C VAL A 150 18.69 -6.55 -4.13
N GLY A 151 19.14 -7.53 -4.90
CA GLY A 151 19.33 -8.93 -4.48
C GLY A 151 18.05 -9.76 -4.46
N ALA A 152 18.20 -11.08 -4.52
CA ALA A 152 17.08 -12.03 -4.69
C ALA A 152 16.03 -11.93 -3.57
N ARG A 153 16.48 -11.81 -2.29
CA ARG A 153 15.58 -11.72 -1.13
C ARG A 153 14.65 -10.50 -1.23
N ASN A 154 15.22 -9.32 -1.48
CA ASN A 154 14.44 -8.09 -1.61
C ASN A 154 13.55 -8.13 -2.85
N ALA A 155 14.02 -8.68 -3.96
CA ALA A 155 13.22 -8.80 -5.17
C ALA A 155 11.95 -9.64 -4.94
N ILE A 156 12.05 -10.78 -4.28
CA ILE A 156 10.88 -11.60 -3.92
C ILE A 156 9.96 -10.86 -2.93
N GLY A 157 10.54 -10.20 -1.92
CA GLY A 157 9.77 -9.39 -0.97
C GLY A 157 8.98 -8.26 -1.66
N ILE A 158 9.57 -7.61 -2.67
CA ILE A 158 8.91 -6.59 -3.48
C ILE A 158 7.72 -7.18 -4.25
N VAL A 159 7.87 -8.35 -4.89
CA VAL A 159 6.76 -9.03 -5.59
C VAL A 159 5.60 -9.34 -4.64
N LEU A 160 5.91 -9.89 -3.46
CA LEU A 160 4.90 -10.18 -2.44
C LEU A 160 4.22 -8.89 -1.93
N SER A 161 5.00 -7.81 -1.76
CA SER A 161 4.46 -6.50 -1.36
C SER A 161 3.53 -5.90 -2.43
N VAL A 162 3.84 -6.07 -3.72
CA VAL A 162 2.95 -5.68 -4.82
C VAL A 162 1.64 -6.45 -4.73
N GLY A 163 1.67 -7.79 -4.64
CA GLY A 163 0.47 -8.63 -4.53
C GLY A 163 -0.39 -8.26 -3.33
N ARG A 164 0.23 -8.06 -2.16
CA ARG A 164 -0.42 -7.60 -0.93
C ARG A 164 -1.11 -6.24 -1.15
N SER A 165 -0.43 -5.28 -1.75
CA SER A 165 -0.96 -3.92 -1.95
C SER A 165 -2.06 -3.88 -3.02
N VAL A 166 -1.97 -4.71 -4.06
CA VAL A 166 -3.03 -4.86 -5.07
C VAL A 166 -4.30 -5.43 -4.43
N MET A 167 -4.20 -6.50 -3.61
CA MET A 167 -5.36 -7.05 -2.90
C MET A 167 -6.03 -6.00 -2.00
N HIS A 168 -5.25 -5.20 -1.29
CA HIS A 168 -5.71 -4.09 -0.47
C HIS A 168 -6.43 -3.02 -1.29
N GLY A 169 -5.81 -2.63 -2.42
CA GLY A 169 -6.36 -1.64 -3.34
C GLY A 169 -7.67 -2.09 -3.98
N LEU A 170 -7.78 -3.35 -4.39
CA LEU A 170 -9.01 -3.91 -4.95
C LEU A 170 -10.19 -3.79 -3.99
N LEU A 171 -10.00 -4.19 -2.72
CA LEU A 171 -11.07 -4.11 -1.72
C LEU A 171 -11.53 -2.66 -1.51
N ARG A 172 -10.59 -1.72 -1.39
CA ARG A 172 -10.90 -0.29 -1.19
C ARG A 172 -11.60 0.34 -2.39
N ASN A 173 -11.06 0.11 -3.58
CA ASN A 173 -11.61 0.69 -4.80
C ASN A 173 -13.01 0.11 -5.12
N THR A 174 -13.19 -1.21 -4.90
CA THR A 174 -14.49 -1.86 -5.12
C THR A 174 -15.56 -1.31 -4.19
N LEU A 175 -15.22 -1.04 -2.93
CA LEU A 175 -16.16 -0.54 -1.93
C LEU A 175 -16.27 0.99 -1.90
N GLY A 176 -15.49 1.71 -2.70
CA GLY A 176 -15.50 3.17 -2.73
C GLY A 176 -15.06 3.82 -1.40
N LEU A 177 -14.15 3.16 -0.64
CA LEU A 177 -13.77 3.66 0.68
C LEU A 177 -13.05 5.01 0.56
N GLU A 178 -13.56 6.01 1.24
CA GLU A 178 -13.02 7.36 1.22
C GLU A 178 -11.75 7.50 2.08
N PRO A 179 -10.77 8.30 1.65
CA PRO A 179 -9.54 8.49 2.40
C PRO A 179 -9.81 9.22 3.74
N PRO A 180 -9.36 8.66 4.89
CA PRO A 180 -9.59 9.26 6.20
C PRO A 180 -8.76 10.54 6.43
N VAL A 181 -7.82 10.81 5.55
CA VAL A 181 -6.90 11.96 5.62
C VAL A 181 -6.66 12.54 4.23
N PRO A 182 -6.51 13.88 4.10
CA PRO A 182 -6.16 14.49 2.82
C PRO A 182 -4.71 14.18 2.43
N SER A 183 -4.36 14.36 1.15
CA SER A 183 -2.98 14.32 0.69
C SER A 183 -2.12 15.38 1.39
N ILE A 184 -0.82 15.10 1.57
CA ILE A 184 0.14 16.11 2.06
C ILE A 184 0.37 17.23 1.03
N PHE A 185 -0.07 17.04 -0.20
CA PHE A 185 0.03 18.02 -1.28
C PHE A 185 -1.26 18.83 -1.47
N GLU A 186 -2.36 18.47 -0.81
CA GLU A 186 -3.59 19.27 -0.79
C GLU A 186 -3.44 20.45 0.17
N GLY A 187 -3.72 21.66 -0.31
CA GLY A 187 -3.65 22.89 0.49
C GLY A 187 -2.27 23.57 0.55
N ALA A 188 -1.28 23.12 -0.19
CA ALA A 188 0.00 23.78 -0.38
C ALA A 188 -0.01 24.66 -1.65
N SER A 189 -0.91 25.64 -1.69
CA SER A 189 -0.96 26.71 -2.71
C SER A 189 -0.66 28.05 -2.07
#